data_4405f42844d9adf2012b099768b6d006
#
_entry.id   4405f42844d9adf2012b099768b6d006
#
_cell.length_a   1.000
_cell.length_b   1.000
_cell.length_c   1.000
_cell.angle_alpha   90.00
_cell.angle_beta   90.00
_cell.angle_gamma   90.00
#
_symmetry.space_group_name_H-M   'P 1'
#
loop_
_entity.id
_entity.type
_entity.pdbx_description
1 polymer ?
#
loop_
_entity_poly.entity_id
_entity_poly.type
_entity_poly.pdbx_seq_one_letter_code
_entity_poly.pdbx_strand_id
1 'polypeptide(L)'
;MPFAKFDYSLNYKNLNLREQPELYRTGVGEQGVLLVEPYKSEILPFWRFKTPEIAKESSEKVYKIFLGYKKENDFIGMDMARKFLQMGYTRSRRYANHKSGKKYEGPVPDDKKGQSGAHGREQLPRVEDAIKAESAAIFYEVWQKAKNDKTYQKMLKQHKELYQINN
;
A
#
# COMPACT_ATOMS: atom_id res chain seq x y z
N MET A 1 -8.16 -18.53 -9.66
CA MET A 1 -9.18 -17.47 -9.79
C MET A 1 -8.52 -16.14 -10.01
N PRO A 2 -8.93 -15.40 -11.03
CA PRO A 2 -8.40 -14.06 -11.18
C PRO A 2 -8.88 -13.19 -10.02
N PHE A 3 -7.97 -12.40 -9.47
CA PHE A 3 -8.33 -11.41 -8.48
C PHE A 3 -9.13 -10.30 -9.16
N ALA A 4 -10.16 -9.80 -8.50
CA ALA A 4 -10.84 -8.62 -8.97
C ALA A 4 -9.86 -7.44 -8.97
N LYS A 5 -9.77 -6.77 -10.09
CA LYS A 5 -8.88 -5.62 -10.22
C LYS A 5 -9.38 -4.46 -9.36
N PHE A 6 -8.44 -3.66 -8.86
CA PHE A 6 -8.81 -2.41 -8.20
C PHE A 6 -9.55 -1.52 -9.20
N ASP A 7 -10.68 -0.96 -8.77
CA ASP A 7 -11.52 -0.14 -9.65
C ASP A 7 -11.07 1.32 -9.61
N TYR A 8 -10.34 1.75 -10.63
CA TYR A 8 -9.87 3.13 -10.76
C TYR A 8 -10.92 4.08 -11.32
N SER A 9 -12.10 3.57 -11.73
CA SER A 9 -13.17 4.40 -12.30
C SER A 9 -13.98 5.16 -11.24
N LEU A 10 -13.90 4.72 -9.98
CA LEU A 10 -14.67 5.36 -8.90
C LEU A 10 -14.07 6.71 -8.52
N ASN A 11 -14.96 7.63 -8.12
CA ASN A 11 -14.53 8.93 -7.62
C ASN A 11 -14.25 8.87 -6.11
N TYR A 12 -13.06 8.40 -5.76
CA TYR A 12 -12.66 8.15 -4.38
C TYR A 12 -12.69 9.40 -3.50
N LYS A 13 -12.55 10.58 -4.08
CA LYS A 13 -12.61 11.85 -3.33
C LYS A 13 -13.97 12.06 -2.65
N ASN A 14 -15.02 11.50 -3.23
CA ASN A 14 -16.39 11.67 -2.76
C ASN A 14 -16.95 10.42 -2.08
N LEU A 15 -16.11 9.38 -1.87
CA LEU A 15 -16.54 8.13 -1.29
C LEU A 15 -15.95 7.91 0.09
N ASN A 16 -16.76 7.32 0.97
CA ASN A 16 -16.31 6.84 2.28
C ASN A 16 -16.42 5.31 2.27
N LEU A 17 -15.28 4.64 2.09
CA LEU A 17 -15.26 3.18 1.92
C LEU A 17 -15.53 2.45 3.24
N ARG A 18 -15.45 3.13 4.38
CA ARG A 18 -15.88 2.55 5.66
C ARG A 18 -17.40 2.35 5.68
N GLU A 19 -18.13 3.30 5.12
CA GLU A 19 -19.59 3.22 5.04
C GLU A 19 -20.08 2.41 3.85
N GLN A 20 -19.22 2.25 2.83
CA GLN A 20 -19.55 1.54 1.58
C GLN A 20 -18.51 0.45 1.28
N PRO A 21 -18.35 -0.54 2.18
CA PRO A 21 -17.30 -1.56 2.02
C PRO A 21 -17.47 -2.43 0.77
N GLU A 22 -18.68 -2.52 0.25
CA GLU A 22 -18.97 -3.27 -0.97
C GLU A 22 -18.28 -2.69 -2.21
N LEU A 23 -17.85 -1.44 -2.16
CA LEU A 23 -17.14 -0.80 -3.27
C LEU A 23 -15.64 -1.09 -3.27
N TYR A 24 -15.09 -1.59 -2.17
CA TYR A 24 -13.66 -1.82 -2.06
C TYR A 24 -13.25 -3.11 -2.76
N ARG A 25 -12.30 -3.00 -3.67
CA ARG A 25 -11.60 -4.12 -4.29
C ARG A 25 -10.15 -4.11 -3.84
N THR A 26 -9.65 -5.28 -3.43
CA THR A 26 -8.28 -5.36 -2.90
C THR A 26 -7.22 -5.11 -3.96
N GLY A 27 -7.47 -5.51 -5.19
CA GLY A 27 -6.50 -5.37 -6.25
C GLY A 27 -5.27 -6.24 -6.05
N VAL A 28 -4.17 -5.85 -6.68
CA VAL A 28 -2.89 -6.54 -6.57
C VAL A 28 -1.88 -5.60 -5.91
N GLY A 29 -1.08 -6.14 -4.98
CA GLY A 29 -0.05 -5.36 -4.30
C GLY A 29 -0.63 -4.21 -3.50
N GLU A 30 -0.18 -3.00 -3.80
CA GLU A 30 -0.58 -1.79 -3.09
C GLU A 30 -1.52 -0.89 -3.90
N GLN A 31 -2.20 -1.45 -4.90
CA GLN A 31 -3.12 -0.68 -5.73
C GLN A 31 -4.15 0.05 -4.88
N GLY A 32 -4.37 1.32 -5.19
CA GLY A 32 -5.36 2.15 -4.52
C GLY A 32 -4.95 2.72 -3.18
N VAL A 33 -3.73 2.47 -2.71
CA VAL A 33 -3.28 2.89 -1.37
C VAL A 33 -3.38 4.40 -1.14
N LEU A 34 -3.21 5.21 -2.17
CA LEU A 34 -3.30 6.67 -2.06
C LEU A 34 -4.66 7.23 -2.48
N LEU A 35 -5.67 6.38 -2.64
CA LEU A 35 -6.99 6.79 -3.11
C LEU A 35 -8.10 6.55 -2.09
N VAL A 36 -8.01 5.49 -1.29
CA VAL A 36 -9.14 5.00 -0.49
C VAL A 36 -9.28 5.75 0.82
N GLU A 37 -10.37 6.51 0.95
CA GLU A 37 -10.69 7.27 2.15
C GLU A 37 -11.80 6.58 2.97
N PRO A 38 -11.86 6.78 4.27
CA PRO A 38 -11.06 7.71 5.09
C PRO A 38 -9.69 7.16 5.51
N TYR A 39 -9.36 5.95 5.11
CA TYR A 39 -8.17 5.23 5.58
C TYR A 39 -6.87 5.89 5.19
N LYS A 40 -6.78 6.37 3.96
CA LYS A 40 -5.59 7.09 3.51
C LYS A 40 -5.27 8.25 4.44
N SER A 41 -6.27 9.07 4.77
CA SER A 41 -6.08 10.23 5.63
C SER A 41 -5.75 9.84 7.07
N GLU A 42 -6.20 8.67 7.52
CA GLU A 42 -5.90 8.16 8.86
C GLU A 42 -4.47 7.60 8.97
N ILE A 43 -3.90 7.11 7.89
CA ILE A 43 -2.60 6.41 7.92
C ILE A 43 -1.45 7.28 7.38
N LEU A 44 -1.68 7.98 6.26
CA LEU A 44 -0.63 8.72 5.56
C LEU A 44 0.18 9.67 6.45
N PRO A 45 -0.41 10.40 7.41
CA PRO A 45 0.38 11.31 8.26
C PRO A 45 1.50 10.64 9.05
N PHE A 46 1.42 9.34 9.27
CA PHE A 46 2.38 8.57 10.05
C PHE A 46 3.35 7.76 9.18
N TRP A 47 3.16 7.78 7.87
CA TRP A 47 3.93 6.97 6.93
C TRP A 47 5.15 7.75 6.45
N ARG A 48 6.36 7.30 6.83
CA ARG A 48 7.65 7.93 6.49
C ARG A 48 8.75 6.88 6.42
N PHE A 49 9.75 7.12 5.57
CA PHE A 49 10.82 6.15 5.38
C PHE A 49 12.20 6.77 5.12
N LYS A 50 12.41 8.04 5.51
CA LYS A 50 13.61 8.79 5.16
C LYS A 50 14.92 8.16 5.70
N THR A 51 14.89 7.68 6.95
CA THR A 51 16.02 7.02 7.60
C THR A 51 15.56 5.73 8.25
N PRO A 52 16.49 4.80 8.61
CA PRO A 52 16.11 3.58 9.32
C PRO A 52 15.35 3.84 10.63
N GLU A 53 15.77 4.85 11.40
CA GLU A 53 15.09 5.20 12.65
C GLU A 53 13.66 5.68 12.39
N ILE A 54 13.48 6.53 11.39
CA ILE A 54 12.16 7.02 10.99
C ILE A 54 11.32 5.86 10.44
N ALA A 55 11.91 4.99 9.62
CA ALA A 55 11.22 3.82 9.08
C ALA A 55 10.75 2.88 10.20
N LYS A 56 11.57 2.66 11.22
CA LYS A 56 11.19 1.84 12.37
C LYS A 56 10.00 2.46 13.10
N GLU A 57 10.08 3.72 13.44
CA GLU A 57 9.02 4.45 14.13
C GLU A 57 7.73 4.44 13.31
N SER A 58 7.83 4.74 12.01
CA SER A 58 6.69 4.78 11.10
C SER A 58 6.04 3.41 10.95
N SER A 59 6.84 2.38 10.67
CA SER A 59 6.30 1.03 10.47
C SER A 59 5.62 0.49 11.72
N GLU A 60 6.19 0.75 12.89
CA GLU A 60 5.58 0.36 14.16
C GLU A 60 4.25 1.09 14.38
N LYS A 61 4.19 2.38 14.06
CA LYS A 61 2.97 3.17 14.20
C LYS A 61 1.88 2.68 13.24
N VAL A 62 2.23 2.44 11.98
CA VAL A 62 1.28 1.92 11.00
C VAL A 62 0.79 0.52 11.41
N TYR A 63 1.66 -0.29 11.96
CA TYR A 63 1.25 -1.61 12.47
C TYR A 63 0.28 -1.49 13.66
N LYS A 64 0.49 -0.53 14.56
CA LYS A 64 -0.48 -0.27 15.64
C LYS A 64 -1.83 0.15 15.08
N ILE A 65 -1.84 0.96 14.02
CA ILE A 65 -3.06 1.35 13.33
C ILE A 65 -3.73 0.11 12.73
N PHE A 66 -2.95 -0.78 12.11
CA PHE A 66 -3.44 -2.08 11.63
C PHE A 66 -4.14 -2.88 12.74
N LEU A 67 -3.50 -2.97 13.90
CA LEU A 67 -4.07 -3.69 15.04
C LEU A 67 -5.35 -3.01 15.57
N GLY A 68 -5.43 -1.69 15.49
CA GLY A 68 -6.65 -0.96 15.84
C GLY A 68 -7.81 -1.31 14.92
N TYR A 69 -7.57 -1.35 13.62
CA TYR A 69 -8.59 -1.79 12.66
C TYR A 69 -8.98 -3.26 12.87
N LYS A 70 -8.01 -4.11 13.18
CA LYS A 70 -8.27 -5.51 13.52
C LYS A 70 -9.24 -5.62 14.70
N LYS A 71 -9.00 -4.85 15.75
CA LYS A 71 -9.86 -4.81 16.94
C LYS A 71 -11.29 -4.40 16.61
N GLU A 72 -11.46 -3.52 15.63
CA GLU A 72 -12.76 -3.03 15.18
C GLU A 72 -13.38 -3.88 14.08
N ASN A 73 -12.74 -4.97 13.70
CA ASN A 73 -13.16 -5.84 12.58
C ASN A 73 -13.28 -5.07 11.26
N ASP A 74 -12.44 -4.06 11.08
CA ASP A 74 -12.42 -3.24 9.86
C ASP A 74 -11.39 -3.79 8.89
N PHE A 75 -11.82 -4.70 8.01
CA PHE A 75 -10.93 -5.33 7.03
C PHE A 75 -10.29 -4.32 6.10
N ILE A 76 -11.04 -3.34 5.60
CA ILE A 76 -10.51 -2.36 4.64
C ILE A 76 -9.39 -1.56 5.29
N GLY A 77 -9.57 -1.16 6.56
CA GLY A 77 -8.52 -0.49 7.31
C GLY A 77 -7.28 -1.36 7.45
N MET A 78 -7.46 -2.64 7.78
CA MET A 78 -6.34 -3.59 7.87
C MET A 78 -5.61 -3.70 6.54
N ASP A 79 -6.34 -3.84 5.43
CA ASP A 79 -5.75 -3.97 4.11
C ASP A 79 -5.04 -2.69 3.68
N MET A 80 -5.61 -1.53 3.99
CA MET A 80 -4.98 -0.24 3.71
C MET A 80 -3.69 -0.06 4.51
N ALA A 81 -3.67 -0.42 5.79
CA ALA A 81 -2.46 -0.37 6.60
C ALA A 81 -1.39 -1.34 6.05
N ARG A 82 -1.80 -2.55 5.65
CA ARG A 82 -0.90 -3.50 5.00
C ARG A 82 -0.32 -2.92 3.72
N LYS A 83 -1.14 -2.24 2.90
CA LYS A 83 -0.68 -1.60 1.67
C LYS A 83 0.32 -0.47 1.95
N PHE A 84 0.11 0.33 3.00
CA PHE A 84 1.08 1.36 3.39
C PHE A 84 2.40 0.75 3.84
N LEU A 85 2.37 -0.36 4.56
CA LEU A 85 3.59 -1.07 4.96
C LEU A 85 4.33 -1.61 3.73
N GLN A 86 3.59 -2.21 2.80
CA GLN A 86 4.16 -2.69 1.54
C GLN A 86 4.77 -1.56 0.73
N MET A 87 4.07 -0.42 0.63
CA MET A 87 4.57 0.76 -0.09
C MET A 87 5.80 1.36 0.60
N GLY A 88 5.88 1.29 1.93
CA GLY A 88 7.09 1.66 2.65
C GLY A 88 8.29 0.85 2.19
N TYR A 89 8.10 -0.45 1.99
CA TYR A 89 9.12 -1.32 1.43
C TYR A 89 9.44 -0.95 -0.03
N THR A 90 8.43 -0.90 -0.90
CA THR A 90 8.66 -0.68 -2.34
C THR A 90 9.27 0.68 -2.63
N ARG A 91 8.84 1.73 -1.91
CA ARG A 91 9.41 3.09 -2.06
C ARG A 91 10.84 3.15 -1.52
N SER A 92 11.10 2.57 -0.36
CA SER A 92 12.46 2.52 0.20
C SER A 92 13.40 1.73 -0.71
N ARG A 93 12.95 0.61 -1.30
CA ARG A 93 13.75 -0.15 -2.27
C ARG A 93 14.01 0.67 -3.53
N ARG A 94 13.03 1.44 -4.00
CA ARG A 94 13.22 2.33 -5.14
C ARG A 94 14.30 3.37 -4.86
N TYR A 95 14.25 4.02 -3.69
CA TYR A 95 15.27 4.98 -3.30
C TYR A 95 16.63 4.30 -3.06
N ALA A 96 16.64 3.07 -2.56
CA ALA A 96 17.87 2.30 -2.41
C ALA A 96 18.50 1.96 -3.75
N ASN A 97 17.70 1.62 -4.74
CA ASN A 97 18.16 1.23 -6.07
C ASN A 97 18.38 2.41 -7.02
N HIS A 98 17.69 3.53 -6.77
CA HIS A 98 17.70 4.70 -7.66
C HIS A 98 17.80 5.96 -6.80
N LYS A 99 18.97 6.57 -6.78
CA LYS A 99 19.32 7.69 -5.92
C LYS A 99 18.32 8.85 -5.94
N SER A 100 17.66 9.10 -7.08
CA SER A 100 16.64 10.14 -7.21
C SER A 100 15.26 9.71 -6.71
N GLY A 101 15.09 8.45 -6.32
CA GLY A 101 13.79 7.87 -5.99
C GLY A 101 12.93 7.58 -7.21
N LYS A 102 13.47 7.80 -8.40
CA LYS A 102 12.76 7.58 -9.66
C LYS A 102 13.29 6.32 -10.34
N LYS A 103 12.39 5.40 -10.64
CA LYS A 103 12.71 4.18 -11.38
C LYS A 103 12.69 4.41 -12.88
N TYR A 104 11.85 5.34 -13.35
CA TYR A 104 11.64 5.63 -14.77
C TYR A 104 11.88 7.09 -15.07
N GLU A 105 12.31 7.38 -16.31
CA GLU A 105 12.51 8.73 -16.77
C GLU A 105 11.17 9.42 -17.10
N GLY A 106 11.03 10.67 -16.67
CA GLY A 106 9.87 11.48 -16.96
C GLY A 106 8.70 11.26 -16.01
N PRO A 107 7.64 12.07 -16.14
CA PRO A 107 6.46 11.99 -15.28
C PRO A 107 5.59 10.80 -15.65
N VAL A 108 4.76 10.38 -14.69
CA VAL A 108 3.72 9.37 -14.94
C VAL A 108 2.70 9.99 -15.89
N PRO A 109 2.27 9.29 -16.97
CA PRO A 109 1.20 9.79 -17.83
C PRO A 109 -0.07 10.11 -17.01
N ASP A 110 -0.80 11.14 -17.42
CA ASP A 110 -1.95 11.63 -16.65
C ASP A 110 -3.03 10.57 -16.43
N ASP A 111 -3.25 9.71 -17.41
CA ASP A 111 -4.23 8.63 -17.32
C ASP A 111 -3.77 7.46 -16.45
N LYS A 112 -2.51 7.48 -16.00
CA LYS A 112 -1.91 6.41 -15.20
C LYS A 112 -1.50 6.86 -13.79
N LYS A 113 -1.89 8.05 -13.37
CA LYS A 113 -1.58 8.58 -12.03
C LYS A 113 -2.07 7.62 -10.94
N GLY A 114 -1.21 7.35 -9.96
CA GLY A 114 -1.50 6.42 -8.87
C GLY A 114 -1.28 4.95 -9.20
N GLN A 115 -0.92 4.62 -10.44
CA GLN A 115 -0.64 3.25 -10.87
C GLN A 115 0.86 3.02 -11.03
N SER A 116 1.32 1.85 -10.58
CA SER A 116 2.72 1.43 -10.71
C SER A 116 3.04 1.01 -12.15
N GLY A 117 4.33 1.05 -12.49
CA GLY A 117 4.84 0.52 -13.75
C GLY A 117 5.48 1.57 -14.64
N ALA A 118 6.13 1.09 -15.70
CA ALA A 118 6.89 1.94 -16.63
C ALA A 118 5.99 2.85 -17.48
N HIS A 119 4.82 2.36 -17.88
CA HIS A 119 3.88 3.09 -18.76
C HIS A 119 4.58 3.67 -19.99
N GLY A 120 5.48 2.88 -20.62
CA GLY A 120 6.23 3.30 -21.79
C GLY A 120 7.50 4.12 -21.54
N ARG A 121 7.83 4.39 -20.28
CA ARG A 121 9.02 5.16 -19.93
C ARG A 121 10.26 4.27 -19.81
N GLU A 122 11.43 4.84 -20.06
CA GLU A 122 12.71 4.14 -19.90
C GLU A 122 13.08 4.02 -18.42
N GLN A 123 13.69 2.88 -18.06
CA GLN A 123 14.18 2.67 -16.72
C GLN A 123 15.49 3.44 -16.50
N LEU A 124 15.56 4.18 -15.36
CA LEU A 124 16.78 4.89 -15.00
C LEU A 124 17.85 3.93 -14.45
N PRO A 125 19.15 4.32 -14.52
CA PRO A 125 20.22 3.51 -13.97
C PRO A 125 20.03 3.21 -12.49
N ARG A 126 20.44 2.01 -12.09
CA ARG A 126 20.34 1.55 -10.71
C ARG A 126 21.58 1.97 -9.93
N VAL A 127 21.40 2.78 -8.87
CA VAL A 127 22.46 3.20 -7.96
C VAL A 127 22.01 2.86 -6.55
N GLU A 128 22.72 1.96 -5.87
CA GLU A 128 22.32 1.45 -4.58
C GLU A 128 22.68 2.38 -3.42
N ASP A 129 21.75 2.54 -2.47
CA ASP A 129 21.91 3.30 -1.23
C ASP A 129 21.64 2.35 -0.06
N ALA A 130 22.71 2.06 0.72
CA ALA A 130 22.63 1.10 1.82
C ALA A 130 21.69 1.55 2.95
N ILE A 131 21.62 2.85 3.23
CA ILE A 131 20.73 3.39 4.28
C ILE A 131 19.27 3.18 3.88
N LYS A 132 18.93 3.46 2.62
CA LYS A 132 17.58 3.23 2.11
C LYS A 132 17.24 1.76 2.04
N ALA A 133 18.22 0.89 1.75
CA ALA A 133 18.02 -0.55 1.77
C ALA A 133 17.69 -1.05 3.18
N GLU A 134 18.30 -0.48 4.22
CA GLU A 134 17.99 -0.80 5.61
C GLU A 134 16.56 -0.38 5.97
N SER A 135 16.14 0.82 5.58
CA SER A 135 14.75 1.28 5.76
C SER A 135 13.77 0.33 5.08
N ALA A 136 14.09 -0.14 3.88
CA ALA A 136 13.26 -1.11 3.16
C ALA A 136 13.13 -2.43 3.92
N ALA A 137 14.24 -2.95 4.48
CA ALA A 137 14.22 -4.18 5.25
C ALA A 137 13.33 -4.05 6.49
N ILE A 138 13.34 -2.90 7.15
CA ILE A 138 12.50 -2.63 8.32
C ILE A 138 11.02 -2.71 7.94
N PHE A 139 10.62 -2.02 6.88
CA PHE A 139 9.23 -2.08 6.40
C PHE A 139 8.83 -3.48 5.93
N TYR A 140 9.76 -4.19 5.29
CA TYR A 140 9.48 -5.55 4.82
C TYR A 140 9.04 -6.48 5.96
N GLU A 141 9.77 -6.46 7.07
CA GLU A 141 9.45 -7.31 8.21
C GLU A 141 8.06 -6.99 8.80
N VAL A 142 7.74 -5.72 8.95
CA VAL A 142 6.44 -5.31 9.52
C VAL A 142 5.31 -5.60 8.53
N TRP A 143 5.55 -5.39 7.23
CA TRP A 143 4.61 -5.76 6.19
C TRP A 143 4.29 -7.26 6.24
N GLN A 144 5.31 -8.11 6.38
CA GLN A 144 5.09 -9.56 6.49
C GLN A 144 4.26 -9.92 7.72
N LYS A 145 4.45 -9.24 8.85
CA LYS A 145 3.63 -9.46 10.04
C LYS A 145 2.15 -9.17 9.76
N ALA A 146 1.86 -8.04 9.14
CA ALA A 146 0.47 -7.68 8.80
C ALA A 146 -0.12 -8.66 7.77
N LYS A 147 0.64 -8.95 6.72
CA LYS A 147 0.22 -9.87 5.65
C LYS A 147 -0.11 -11.26 6.19
N ASN A 148 0.68 -11.76 7.13
CA ASN A 148 0.53 -13.11 7.66
C ASN A 148 -0.36 -13.20 8.90
N ASP A 149 -0.98 -12.10 9.31
CA ASP A 149 -1.94 -12.10 10.41
C ASP A 149 -3.13 -12.98 10.04
N LYS A 150 -3.46 -13.94 10.91
CA LYS A 150 -4.50 -14.94 10.61
C LYS A 150 -5.88 -14.32 10.48
N THR A 151 -6.20 -13.32 11.31
CA THR A 151 -7.46 -12.60 11.23
C THR A 151 -7.57 -11.84 9.92
N TYR A 152 -6.50 -11.14 9.54
CA TYR A 152 -6.43 -10.45 8.25
C TYR A 152 -6.66 -11.41 7.08
N GLN A 153 -5.98 -12.56 7.07
CA GLN A 153 -6.12 -13.56 6.01
C GLN A 153 -7.54 -14.09 5.90
N LYS A 154 -8.17 -14.36 7.03
CA LYS A 154 -9.57 -14.83 7.07
C LYS A 154 -10.51 -13.76 6.50
N MET A 155 -10.35 -12.52 6.94
CA MET A 155 -11.21 -11.43 6.50
C MET A 155 -10.99 -11.09 5.01
N LEU A 156 -9.75 -11.21 4.54
CA LEU A 156 -9.42 -11.06 3.12
C LEU A 156 -10.19 -12.07 2.28
N LYS A 157 -10.16 -13.32 2.68
CA LYS A 157 -10.89 -14.39 2.00
C LYS A 157 -12.39 -14.11 1.98
N GLN A 158 -12.95 -13.72 3.13
CA GLN A 158 -14.38 -13.40 3.25
C GLN A 158 -14.77 -12.23 2.36
N HIS A 159 -13.97 -11.19 2.32
CA HIS A 159 -14.24 -10.02 1.49
C HIS A 159 -14.23 -10.36 0.01
N LYS A 160 -13.27 -11.18 -0.42
CA LYS A 160 -13.22 -11.64 -1.81
C LYS A 160 -14.43 -12.49 -2.18
N GLU A 161 -14.86 -13.36 -1.29
CA GLU A 161 -16.03 -14.18 -1.52
C GLU A 161 -17.32 -13.35 -1.66
N LEU A 162 -17.44 -12.29 -0.83
CA LEU A 162 -18.64 -11.44 -0.84
C LEU A 162 -18.68 -10.48 -2.02
N TYR A 163 -17.55 -9.89 -2.41
CA TYR A 163 -17.58 -8.74 -3.30
C TYR A 163 -16.78 -8.87 -4.58
N GLN A 164 -15.90 -9.87 -4.71
CA GLN A 164 -14.96 -9.95 -5.83
C GLN A 164 -15.13 -11.16 -6.73
N ILE A 165 -15.87 -12.17 -6.31
CA ILE A 165 -15.97 -13.42 -7.04
C ILE A 165 -16.83 -13.31 -8.30
N ASN A 166 -17.81 -12.44 -8.31
CA ASN A 166 -18.81 -12.35 -9.38
C ASN A 166 -18.49 -11.29 -10.43
N ASN A 167 -17.22 -10.97 -10.62
CA ASN A 167 -16.81 -9.96 -11.61
C ASN A 167 -16.33 -10.55 -12.91
#